data_ff80d7921d5a08f4a8f3049c8638780f
#
_entry.id   ff80d7921d5a08f4a8f3049c8638780f
#
_cell.length_a   1.000
_cell.length_b   1.000
_cell.length_c   1.000
_cell.angle_alpha   90.00
_cell.angle_beta   90.00
_cell.angle_gamma   90.00
#
_symmetry.space_group_name_H-M   'P 1'
#
loop_
_entity.id
_entity.type
_entity.pdbx_description
1 polymer ?
#
loop_
_entity_poly.entity_id
_entity_poly.type
_entity_poly.pdbx_seq_one_letter_code
_entity_poly.pdbx_strand_id
1 'polypeptide(L)'
;MRCLLVEHDDGLVLLDTGSGNKETPKFHDIYAIENRGAEGRTALEDGIRAAGFTPEDVTLVINTHLHFDHAGGNTWRAPSGEVLPAFPNARYVVQAGERAYAEHPNERTTASYFPANWAPIVAAGRFDFVSGAREIVPGIEVRPTPGHTPHHQSVLIRSGGETLCFLGDLVATSHHLPLPWIMGYDVEPLVTLESKRALLAEAVRDDWQVVFEHDAHVGFGRVAHDGKAYRLAD
;
A
#
# COMPACT_ATOMS: atom_id res chain seq x y z
N MET A 1 -6.09 -4.24 7.81
CA MET A 1 -5.49 -3.44 6.73
C MET A 1 -6.46 -3.34 5.56
N ARG A 2 -6.51 -2.20 4.85
CA ARG A 2 -7.37 -1.97 3.68
C ARG A 2 -6.51 -1.87 2.44
N CYS A 3 -6.99 -2.48 1.35
CA CYS A 3 -6.51 -2.22 0.01
C CYS A 3 -7.58 -1.41 -0.73
N LEU A 4 -7.21 -0.70 -1.76
CA LEU A 4 -8.15 0.11 -2.53
C LEU A 4 -8.23 -0.40 -3.97
N LEU A 5 -9.44 -0.77 -4.41
CA LEU A 5 -9.73 -1.15 -5.78
C LEU A 5 -10.33 0.05 -6.52
N VAL A 6 -9.79 0.38 -7.67
CA VAL A 6 -10.19 1.55 -8.47
C VAL A 6 -10.54 1.09 -9.88
N GLU A 7 -11.79 1.34 -10.29
CA GLU A 7 -12.19 1.21 -11.69
C GLU A 7 -11.65 2.41 -12.48
N HIS A 8 -10.92 2.14 -13.56
CA HIS A 8 -10.28 3.12 -14.41
C HIS A 8 -10.49 2.76 -15.89
N ASP A 9 -10.51 3.76 -16.77
CA ASP A 9 -10.69 3.53 -18.21
C ASP A 9 -9.61 2.62 -18.82
N ASP A 10 -8.39 2.65 -18.27
CA ASP A 10 -7.26 1.81 -18.69
C ASP A 10 -7.22 0.45 -17.98
N GLY A 11 -8.23 0.09 -17.17
CA GLY A 11 -8.35 -1.19 -16.49
C GLY A 11 -8.55 -1.08 -14.97
N LEU A 12 -8.55 -2.21 -14.29
CA LEU A 12 -8.79 -2.30 -12.85
C LEU A 12 -7.47 -2.13 -12.09
N VAL A 13 -7.40 -1.15 -11.22
CA VAL A 13 -6.20 -0.79 -10.44
C VAL A 13 -6.38 -1.19 -8.98
N LEU A 14 -5.39 -1.87 -8.42
CA LEU A 14 -5.36 -2.24 -7.00
C LEU A 14 -4.19 -1.56 -6.30
N LEU A 15 -4.47 -0.83 -5.21
CA LEU A 15 -3.45 -0.21 -4.35
C LEU A 15 -3.22 -1.08 -3.13
N ASP A 16 -2.01 -1.54 -2.96
CA ASP A 16 -1.53 -2.55 -2.02
C ASP A 16 -2.34 -3.85 -2.06
N THR A 17 -1.82 -4.90 -1.46
CA THR A 17 -2.39 -6.25 -1.58
C THR A 17 -2.55 -6.97 -0.24
N GLY A 18 -2.26 -6.30 0.86
CA GLY A 18 -2.37 -6.91 2.18
C GLY A 18 -1.36 -8.01 2.43
N SER A 19 -1.58 -8.72 3.53
CA SER A 19 -0.80 -9.92 3.88
C SER A 19 -1.19 -11.09 2.98
N GLY A 20 -0.22 -11.94 2.66
CA GLY A 20 -0.43 -13.12 1.84
C GLY A 20 -0.93 -14.35 2.61
N ASN A 21 -0.84 -15.51 1.94
CA ASN A 21 -1.14 -16.83 2.52
C ASN A 21 0.10 -17.72 2.69
N LYS A 22 1.31 -17.11 2.66
CA LYS A 22 2.58 -17.85 2.59
C LYS A 22 3.27 -17.99 3.93
N GLU A 23 2.93 -17.14 4.88
CA GLU A 23 3.51 -17.03 6.20
C GLU A 23 3.10 -18.23 7.09
N THR A 24 3.93 -18.53 8.07
CA THR A 24 3.66 -19.65 8.98
C THR A 24 2.50 -19.33 9.94
N PRO A 25 1.80 -20.36 10.50
CA PRO A 25 0.78 -20.13 11.54
C PRO A 25 1.32 -19.30 12.71
N LYS A 26 2.55 -19.55 13.13
CA LYS A 26 3.20 -18.78 14.21
C LYS A 26 3.33 -17.29 13.85
N PHE A 27 3.62 -16.97 12.58
CA PHE A 27 3.70 -15.59 12.12
C PHE A 27 2.32 -14.93 12.17
N HIS A 28 1.28 -15.63 11.70
CA HIS A 28 -0.10 -15.16 11.79
C HIS A 28 -0.52 -14.89 13.25
N ASP A 29 -0.15 -15.77 14.17
CA ASP A 29 -0.45 -15.59 15.60
C ASP A 29 0.26 -14.37 16.20
N ILE A 30 1.53 -14.13 15.84
CA ILE A 30 2.32 -13.00 16.34
C ILE A 30 1.72 -11.66 15.89
N TYR A 31 1.31 -11.57 14.63
CA TYR A 31 0.79 -10.33 14.03
C TYR A 31 -0.74 -10.25 14.02
N ALA A 32 -1.44 -11.23 14.61
CA ALA A 32 -2.89 -11.34 14.62
C ALA A 32 -3.51 -11.20 13.20
N ILE A 33 -2.92 -11.88 12.21
CA ILE A 33 -3.36 -11.81 10.84
C ILE A 33 -4.60 -12.69 10.63
N GLU A 34 -5.73 -12.06 10.35
CA GLU A 34 -7.01 -12.70 10.01
C GLU A 34 -7.39 -12.36 8.56
N ASN A 35 -6.74 -13.00 7.60
CA ASN A 35 -6.95 -12.72 6.18
C ASN A 35 -7.33 -13.96 5.35
N ARG A 36 -7.82 -15.02 5.97
CA ARG A 36 -8.21 -16.25 5.27
C ARG A 36 -9.42 -15.99 4.38
N GLY A 37 -9.28 -16.27 3.10
CA GLY A 37 -10.33 -16.25 2.09
C GLY A 37 -10.72 -17.64 1.63
N ALA A 38 -11.59 -17.69 0.64
CA ALA A 38 -12.03 -18.92 0.00
C ALA A 38 -10.88 -19.61 -0.77
N GLU A 39 -10.97 -20.92 -0.97
CA GLU A 39 -10.06 -21.72 -1.80
C GLU A 39 -8.57 -21.58 -1.46
N GLY A 40 -8.24 -21.30 -0.19
CA GLY A 40 -6.87 -21.11 0.28
C GLY A 40 -6.25 -19.77 -0.15
N ARG A 41 -7.06 -18.86 -0.68
CA ARG A 41 -6.71 -17.49 -0.99
C ARG A 41 -6.82 -16.58 0.25
N THR A 42 -6.80 -15.28 0.06
CA THR A 42 -6.94 -14.29 1.13
C THR A 42 -8.28 -13.55 1.04
N ALA A 43 -8.66 -12.84 2.10
CA ALA A 43 -9.87 -12.02 2.14
C ALA A 43 -9.87 -10.91 1.07
N LEU A 44 -8.69 -10.52 0.55
CA LEU A 44 -8.58 -9.54 -0.53
C LEU A 44 -9.27 -10.05 -1.80
N GLU A 45 -8.95 -11.28 -2.23
CA GLU A 45 -9.56 -11.84 -3.45
C GLU A 45 -11.06 -12.06 -3.28
N ASP A 46 -11.52 -12.39 -2.06
CA ASP A 46 -12.95 -12.45 -1.77
C ASP A 46 -13.60 -11.06 -1.83
N GLY A 47 -12.92 -10.02 -1.38
CA GLY A 47 -13.35 -8.63 -1.51
C GLY A 47 -13.45 -8.19 -2.98
N ILE A 48 -12.49 -8.55 -3.82
CA ILE A 48 -12.51 -8.28 -5.26
C ILE A 48 -13.73 -8.97 -5.90
N ARG A 49 -13.99 -10.24 -5.55
CA ARG A 49 -15.18 -10.96 -6.06
C ARG A 49 -16.48 -10.35 -5.59
N ALA A 50 -16.55 -9.89 -4.34
CA ALA A 50 -17.71 -9.20 -3.80
C ALA A 50 -17.99 -7.86 -4.50
N ALA A 51 -16.94 -7.21 -5.04
CA ALA A 51 -17.06 -6.02 -5.89
C ALA A 51 -17.47 -6.34 -7.35
N GLY A 52 -17.62 -7.60 -7.71
CA GLY A 52 -18.05 -8.05 -9.05
C GLY A 52 -16.90 -8.32 -10.02
N PHE A 53 -15.67 -8.40 -9.54
CA PHE A 53 -14.48 -8.65 -10.34
C PHE A 53 -13.78 -9.95 -9.91
N THR A 54 -12.77 -10.34 -10.66
CA THR A 54 -11.88 -11.46 -10.33
C THR A 54 -10.43 -10.97 -10.22
N PRO A 55 -9.51 -11.73 -9.59
CA PRO A 55 -8.09 -11.38 -9.60
C PRO A 55 -7.50 -11.23 -11.02
N GLU A 56 -8.07 -11.93 -11.99
CA GLU A 56 -7.68 -11.89 -13.40
C GLU A 56 -8.07 -10.57 -14.09
N ASP A 57 -9.05 -9.84 -13.54
CA ASP A 57 -9.49 -8.54 -14.07
C ASP A 57 -8.56 -7.39 -13.62
N VAL A 58 -7.76 -7.59 -12.57
CA VAL A 58 -6.79 -6.60 -12.12
C VAL A 58 -5.66 -6.50 -13.13
N THR A 59 -5.49 -5.31 -13.71
CA THR A 59 -4.48 -5.02 -14.74
C THR A 59 -3.28 -4.24 -14.23
N LEU A 60 -3.44 -3.58 -13.08
CA LEU A 60 -2.40 -2.79 -12.44
C LEU A 60 -2.45 -2.95 -10.92
N VAL A 61 -1.31 -3.28 -10.33
CA VAL A 61 -1.09 -3.21 -8.88
C VAL A 61 -0.06 -2.12 -8.59
N ILE A 62 -0.35 -1.23 -7.65
CA ILE A 62 0.60 -0.22 -7.18
C ILE A 62 0.86 -0.49 -5.71
N ASN A 63 2.10 -0.86 -5.36
CA ASN A 63 2.50 -1.00 -3.96
C ASN A 63 3.04 0.33 -3.42
N THR A 64 2.60 0.70 -2.22
CA THR A 64 3.19 1.84 -1.49
C THR A 64 4.62 1.54 -1.11
N HIS A 65 4.88 0.31 -0.67
CA HIS A 65 6.18 -0.26 -0.35
C HIS A 65 6.09 -1.79 -0.31
N LEU A 66 7.17 -2.51 0.03
CA LEU A 66 7.23 -3.98 -0.10
C LEU A 66 7.22 -4.73 1.25
N HIS A 67 6.72 -4.13 2.34
CA HIS A 67 6.48 -4.87 3.57
C HIS A 67 5.43 -5.97 3.36
N PHE A 68 5.48 -7.00 4.22
CA PHE A 68 4.67 -8.22 4.08
C PHE A 68 3.16 -7.97 4.13
N ASP A 69 2.72 -6.94 4.80
CA ASP A 69 1.31 -6.58 4.95
C ASP A 69 0.79 -5.62 3.86
N HIS A 70 1.68 -5.13 2.99
CA HIS A 70 1.35 -4.32 1.81
C HIS A 70 1.54 -5.08 0.50
N ALA A 71 2.59 -5.89 0.40
CA ALA A 71 2.92 -6.65 -0.79
C ALA A 71 2.72 -8.17 -0.64
N GLY A 72 2.24 -8.63 0.52
CA GLY A 72 2.07 -10.05 0.79
C GLY A 72 1.11 -10.74 -0.16
N GLY A 73 0.01 -10.08 -0.53
CA GLY A 73 -0.96 -10.59 -1.48
C GLY A 73 -0.58 -10.42 -2.96
N ASN A 74 0.58 -9.82 -3.28
CA ASN A 74 1.07 -9.79 -4.67
C ASN A 74 1.23 -11.20 -5.26
N THR A 75 1.54 -12.15 -4.41
CA THR A 75 1.70 -13.56 -4.75
C THR A 75 0.93 -14.44 -3.78
N TRP A 76 0.60 -15.63 -4.20
CA TRP A 76 -0.07 -16.63 -3.37
C TRP A 76 0.58 -18.01 -3.50
N ARG A 77 0.51 -18.79 -2.44
CA ARG A 77 0.93 -20.19 -2.46
C ARG A 77 -0.21 -21.03 -2.93
N ALA A 78 -0.07 -21.62 -4.12
CA ALA A 78 -1.04 -22.53 -4.69
C ALA A 78 -1.07 -23.86 -3.91
N PRO A 79 -2.14 -24.67 -4.05
CA PRO A 79 -2.21 -26.01 -3.43
C PRO A 79 -1.06 -26.94 -3.85
N SER A 80 -0.43 -26.70 -4.99
CA SER A 80 0.79 -27.40 -5.44
C SER A 80 2.03 -27.08 -4.60
N GLY A 81 1.97 -26.02 -3.76
CA GLY A 81 3.10 -25.45 -3.02
C GLY A 81 3.87 -24.38 -3.77
N GLU A 82 3.59 -24.19 -5.05
CA GLU A 82 4.22 -23.15 -5.87
C GLU A 82 3.75 -21.75 -5.48
N VAL A 83 4.64 -20.77 -5.54
CA VAL A 83 4.31 -19.35 -5.29
C VAL A 83 4.17 -18.65 -6.63
N LEU A 84 2.95 -18.17 -6.91
CA LEU A 84 2.55 -17.60 -8.19
C LEU A 84 2.06 -16.16 -7.99
N PRO A 85 2.12 -15.28 -9.02
CA PRO A 85 1.42 -14.00 -9.01
C PRO A 85 -0.06 -14.17 -8.71
N ALA A 86 -0.59 -13.41 -7.75
CA ALA A 86 -2.01 -13.47 -7.38
C ALA A 86 -2.89 -12.79 -8.45
N PHE A 87 -2.35 -11.80 -9.14
CA PHE A 87 -3.00 -11.04 -10.21
C PHE A 87 -2.26 -11.31 -11.53
N PRO A 88 -2.63 -12.37 -12.26
CA PRO A 88 -1.83 -12.91 -13.37
C PRO A 88 -1.76 -11.98 -14.59
N ASN A 89 -2.71 -11.07 -14.74
CA ASN A 89 -2.76 -10.12 -15.85
C ASN A 89 -2.19 -8.73 -15.48
N ALA A 90 -1.87 -8.50 -14.20
CA ALA A 90 -1.38 -7.21 -13.74
C ALA A 90 0.09 -6.97 -14.07
N ARG A 91 0.43 -5.72 -14.38
CA ARG A 91 1.74 -5.16 -14.12
C ARG A 91 1.77 -4.60 -12.69
N TYR A 92 2.94 -4.54 -12.07
CA TYR A 92 3.12 -4.08 -10.70
C TYR A 92 4.03 -2.87 -10.70
N VAL A 93 3.68 -1.86 -9.90
CA VAL A 93 4.45 -0.61 -9.80
C VAL A 93 4.94 -0.41 -8.38
N VAL A 94 6.22 -0.10 -8.23
CA VAL A 94 6.85 0.31 -6.97
C VAL A 94 8.07 1.18 -7.27
N GLN A 95 8.52 1.98 -6.29
CA GLN A 95 9.77 2.73 -6.44
C GLN A 95 10.97 1.77 -6.61
N ALA A 96 11.85 2.08 -7.57
CA ALA A 96 13.04 1.27 -7.83
C ALA A 96 13.96 1.15 -6.59
N GLY A 97 14.04 2.21 -5.80
CA GLY A 97 14.79 2.20 -4.54
C GLY A 97 14.18 1.28 -3.49
N GLU A 98 12.85 1.16 -3.44
CA GLU A 98 12.17 0.25 -2.51
C GLU A 98 12.50 -1.21 -2.81
N ARG A 99 12.53 -1.58 -4.10
CA ARG A 99 12.97 -2.91 -4.49
C ARG A 99 14.41 -3.18 -4.06
N ALA A 100 15.32 -2.24 -4.35
CA ALA A 100 16.74 -2.39 -3.99
C ALA A 100 16.92 -2.52 -2.46
N TYR A 101 16.14 -1.78 -1.69
CA TYR A 101 16.13 -1.87 -0.22
C TYR A 101 15.59 -3.22 0.26
N ALA A 102 14.49 -3.70 -0.32
CA ALA A 102 13.88 -5.00 0.01
C ALA A 102 14.79 -6.20 -0.30
N GLU A 103 15.68 -6.09 -1.28
CA GLU A 103 16.68 -7.13 -1.61
C GLU A 103 17.82 -7.20 -0.58
N HIS A 104 18.09 -6.11 0.14
CA HIS A 104 19.21 -5.99 1.08
C HIS A 104 18.78 -5.36 2.42
N PRO A 105 17.75 -5.92 3.09
CA PRO A 105 17.29 -5.39 4.36
C PRO A 105 18.35 -5.60 5.44
N ASN A 106 18.41 -4.67 6.40
CA ASN A 106 19.27 -4.81 7.57
C ASN A 106 18.57 -5.58 8.70
N GLU A 107 19.24 -5.73 9.85
CA GLU A 107 18.77 -6.48 11.01
C GLU A 107 17.44 -5.95 11.58
N ARG A 108 17.15 -4.65 11.41
CA ARG A 108 15.91 -4.03 11.86
C ARG A 108 14.74 -4.33 10.92
N THR A 109 14.99 -4.38 9.62
CA THR A 109 13.93 -4.41 8.59
C THR A 109 13.72 -5.78 7.95
N THR A 110 14.65 -6.71 8.13
CA THR A 110 14.57 -8.05 7.53
C THR A 110 13.30 -8.83 7.88
N ALA A 111 12.70 -8.55 9.04
CA ALA A 111 11.44 -9.19 9.45
C ALA A 111 10.21 -8.70 8.66
N SER A 112 10.34 -7.62 7.91
CA SER A 112 9.24 -7.03 7.14
C SER A 112 9.27 -7.37 5.64
N TYR A 113 10.43 -7.82 5.12
CA TYR A 113 10.61 -8.05 3.69
C TYR A 113 10.75 -9.55 3.37
N PHE A 114 9.81 -10.09 2.61
CA PHE A 114 9.83 -11.49 2.19
C PHE A 114 9.94 -11.61 0.68
N PRO A 115 11.07 -12.13 0.13
CA PRO A 115 11.27 -12.25 -1.32
C PRO A 115 10.15 -13.01 -2.03
N ALA A 116 9.48 -13.95 -1.35
CA ALA A 116 8.32 -14.67 -1.90
C ALA A 116 7.18 -13.74 -2.35
N ASN A 117 7.09 -12.51 -1.82
CA ASN A 117 6.03 -11.56 -2.12
C ASN A 117 6.25 -10.79 -3.44
N TRP A 118 7.49 -10.74 -3.95
CA TRP A 118 7.82 -9.95 -5.13
C TRP A 118 8.75 -10.64 -6.14
N ALA A 119 9.61 -11.59 -5.70
CA ALA A 119 10.57 -12.24 -6.61
C ALA A 119 9.91 -12.99 -7.77
N PRO A 120 8.78 -13.74 -7.61
CA PRO A 120 8.10 -14.38 -8.73
C PRO A 120 7.61 -13.39 -9.79
N ILE A 121 7.19 -12.19 -9.37
CA ILE A 121 6.70 -11.13 -10.25
C ILE A 121 7.86 -10.50 -11.02
N VAL A 122 9.00 -10.29 -10.34
CA VAL A 122 10.24 -9.85 -11.00
C VAL A 122 10.70 -10.86 -12.04
N ALA A 123 10.71 -12.15 -11.68
CA ALA A 123 11.11 -13.23 -12.60
C ALA A 123 10.16 -13.30 -13.82
N ALA A 124 8.88 -12.97 -13.66
CA ALA A 124 7.91 -12.89 -14.75
C ALA A 124 8.04 -11.60 -15.59
N GLY A 125 8.94 -10.68 -15.25
CA GLY A 125 9.11 -9.40 -15.95
C GLY A 125 7.92 -8.44 -15.84
N ARG A 126 7.15 -8.53 -14.74
CA ARG A 126 5.90 -7.78 -14.58
C ARG A 126 6.00 -6.56 -13.65
N PHE A 127 7.17 -6.29 -13.07
CA PHE A 127 7.39 -5.05 -12.32
C PHE A 127 7.83 -3.91 -13.25
N ASP A 128 7.14 -2.78 -13.10
CA ASP A 128 7.52 -1.47 -13.61
C ASP A 128 8.11 -0.66 -12.45
N PHE A 129 9.44 -0.57 -12.42
CA PHE A 129 10.16 0.16 -11.39
C PHE A 129 10.24 1.62 -11.75
N VAL A 130 9.62 2.49 -10.93
CA VAL A 130 9.60 3.93 -11.13
C VAL A 130 10.59 4.65 -10.22
N SER A 131 10.94 5.87 -10.57
CA SER A 131 11.79 6.74 -9.76
C SER A 131 11.17 8.12 -9.66
N GLY A 132 10.95 8.57 -8.42
CA GLY A 132 10.32 9.88 -8.18
C GLY A 132 8.80 9.87 -8.38
N ALA A 133 8.21 11.06 -8.41
CA ALA A 133 6.80 11.24 -8.70
C ALA A 133 6.51 10.94 -10.17
N ARG A 134 5.44 10.19 -10.44
CA ARG A 134 5.07 9.80 -11.81
C ARG A 134 3.58 9.49 -11.93
N GLU A 135 2.95 10.00 -12.96
CA GLU A 135 1.63 9.55 -13.39
C GLU A 135 1.77 8.18 -14.04
N ILE A 136 1.06 7.20 -13.52
CA ILE A 136 1.13 5.78 -13.94
C ILE A 136 0.10 5.48 -15.03
N VAL A 137 -1.12 5.98 -14.83
CA VAL A 137 -2.21 6.06 -15.80
C VAL A 137 -2.88 7.43 -15.59
N PRO A 138 -3.65 7.95 -16.56
CA PRO A 138 -4.25 9.27 -16.42
C PRO A 138 -4.99 9.44 -15.09
N GLY A 139 -4.64 10.47 -14.32
CA GLY A 139 -5.24 10.76 -13.02
C GLY A 139 -4.74 9.90 -11.84
N ILE A 140 -3.89 8.89 -12.04
CA ILE A 140 -3.27 8.13 -10.94
C ILE A 140 -1.76 8.37 -10.91
N GLU A 141 -1.31 9.08 -9.88
CA GLU A 141 0.08 9.48 -9.67
C GLU A 141 0.66 8.81 -8.43
N VAL A 142 1.84 8.22 -8.54
CA VAL A 142 2.65 7.84 -7.38
C VAL A 142 3.53 9.01 -6.95
N ARG A 143 3.63 9.23 -5.64
CA ARG A 143 4.41 10.31 -5.06
C ARG A 143 5.30 9.77 -3.94
N PRO A 144 6.63 9.89 -4.03
CA PRO A 144 7.53 9.52 -2.94
C PRO A 144 7.17 10.24 -1.64
N THR A 145 7.01 9.48 -0.59
CA THR A 145 6.76 9.92 0.78
C THR A 145 7.65 9.12 1.73
N PRO A 146 8.99 9.31 1.63
CA PRO A 146 9.96 8.52 2.39
C PRO A 146 9.81 8.72 3.90
N GLY A 147 10.31 7.72 4.66
CA GLY A 147 10.42 7.78 6.11
C GLY A 147 9.99 6.48 6.79
N HIS A 148 8.78 5.97 6.53
CA HIS A 148 8.38 4.63 6.97
C HIS A 148 9.34 3.58 6.38
N THR A 149 9.51 3.59 5.08
CA THR A 149 10.69 3.05 4.40
C THR A 149 11.39 4.18 3.64
N PRO A 150 12.69 4.04 3.29
CA PRO A 150 13.42 5.08 2.56
C PRO A 150 12.83 5.44 1.19
N HIS A 151 12.03 4.54 0.63
CA HIS A 151 11.45 4.68 -0.71
C HIS A 151 9.95 4.45 -0.76
N HIS A 152 9.27 4.62 0.38
CA HIS A 152 7.80 4.61 0.46
C HIS A 152 7.19 5.64 -0.48
N GLN A 153 6.03 5.32 -1.04
CA GLN A 153 5.22 6.23 -1.86
C GLN A 153 3.75 6.22 -1.44
N SER A 154 3.11 7.37 -1.51
CA SER A 154 1.65 7.51 -1.46
C SER A 154 1.10 7.58 -2.89
N VAL A 155 -0.21 7.33 -3.07
CA VAL A 155 -0.85 7.37 -4.39
C VAL A 155 -1.96 8.40 -4.40
N LEU A 156 -1.92 9.30 -5.40
CA LEU A 156 -2.97 10.28 -5.65
C LEU A 156 -3.86 9.81 -6.78
N ILE A 157 -5.17 9.87 -6.58
CA ILE A 157 -6.19 9.54 -7.57
C ILE A 157 -7.02 10.80 -7.79
N ARG A 158 -7.08 11.28 -9.04
CA ARG A 158 -7.82 12.49 -9.43
C ARG A 158 -8.91 12.14 -10.43
N SER A 159 -10.15 12.49 -10.10
CA SER A 159 -11.30 12.30 -10.98
C SER A 159 -12.38 13.34 -10.66
N GLY A 160 -13.04 13.88 -11.68
CA GLY A 160 -14.17 14.78 -11.50
C GLY A 160 -13.89 16.07 -10.71
N GLY A 161 -12.64 16.51 -10.63
CA GLY A 161 -12.21 17.67 -9.82
C GLY A 161 -11.92 17.33 -8.35
N GLU A 162 -12.09 16.09 -7.93
CA GLU A 162 -11.75 15.59 -6.59
C GLU A 162 -10.39 14.90 -6.59
N THR A 163 -9.73 14.90 -5.43
CA THR A 163 -8.50 14.14 -5.20
C THR A 163 -8.66 13.23 -4.00
N LEU A 164 -8.32 11.96 -4.18
CA LEU A 164 -8.17 10.97 -3.12
C LEU A 164 -6.69 10.63 -2.98
N CYS A 165 -6.18 10.69 -1.76
CA CYS A 165 -4.81 10.26 -1.44
C CYS A 165 -4.82 8.97 -0.64
N PHE A 166 -4.26 7.91 -1.20
CA PHE A 166 -3.95 6.68 -0.49
C PHE A 166 -2.61 6.86 0.22
N LEU A 167 -2.66 7.01 1.54
CA LEU A 167 -1.52 7.47 2.34
C LEU A 167 -0.43 6.42 2.52
N GLY A 168 -0.82 5.12 2.46
CA GLY A 168 0.05 4.03 2.90
C GLY A 168 0.45 4.23 4.36
N ASP A 169 1.66 3.85 4.68
CA ASP A 169 2.21 3.93 6.03
C ASP A 169 2.84 5.28 6.39
N LEU A 170 2.70 6.29 5.52
CA LEU A 170 3.02 7.66 5.91
C LEU A 170 2.14 8.13 7.08
N VAL A 171 0.84 7.79 7.03
CA VAL A 171 -0.13 8.04 8.10
C VAL A 171 -1.04 6.82 8.22
N ALA A 172 -0.63 5.84 8.98
CA ALA A 172 -1.27 4.52 9.04
C ALA A 172 -2.72 4.57 9.57
N THR A 173 -3.02 5.45 10.53
CA THR A 173 -4.36 5.64 11.10
C THR A 173 -4.68 7.12 11.28
N SER A 174 -5.96 7.45 11.45
CA SER A 174 -6.43 8.80 11.75
C SER A 174 -5.79 9.40 13.02
N HIS A 175 -5.41 8.54 13.97
CA HIS A 175 -4.71 8.95 15.19
C HIS A 175 -3.27 9.43 14.93
N HIS A 176 -2.67 9.04 13.80
CA HIS A 176 -1.33 9.48 13.39
C HIS A 176 -1.36 10.81 12.59
N LEU A 177 -2.51 11.47 12.42
CA LEU A 177 -2.57 12.78 11.76
C LEU A 177 -1.72 13.87 12.43
N PRO A 178 -1.71 14.02 13.78
CA PRO A 178 -0.81 15.01 14.40
C PRO A 178 0.65 14.71 14.05
N LEU A 179 1.41 15.76 13.66
CA LEU A 179 2.78 15.60 13.13
C LEU A 179 3.72 14.78 14.03
N PRO A 180 3.73 14.96 15.38
CA PRO A 180 4.64 14.20 16.24
C PRO A 180 4.29 12.71 16.38
N TRP A 181 3.09 12.30 15.96
CA TRP A 181 2.64 10.92 16.10
C TRP A 181 3.13 10.11 14.90
N ILE A 182 4.26 9.47 15.08
CA ILE A 182 4.99 8.66 14.10
C ILE A 182 5.03 7.23 14.59
N MET A 183 4.91 6.26 13.69
CA MET A 183 4.92 4.85 14.07
C MET A 183 6.31 4.41 14.58
N GLY A 184 6.32 3.53 15.57
CA GLY A 184 7.57 2.92 16.07
C GLY A 184 8.28 2.04 15.02
N TYR A 185 7.60 1.73 13.93
CA TYR A 185 8.15 0.95 12.81
C TYR A 185 8.86 1.80 11.77
N ASP A 186 8.71 3.12 11.79
CA ASP A 186 9.37 4.01 10.83
C ASP A 186 10.89 3.91 10.97
N VAL A 187 11.57 3.68 9.86
CA VAL A 187 13.04 3.56 9.88
C VAL A 187 13.74 4.91 9.88
N GLU A 188 13.08 5.95 9.35
CA GLU A 188 13.58 7.32 9.27
C GLU A 188 12.52 8.32 9.82
N PRO A 189 12.23 8.30 11.15
CA PRO A 189 11.08 9.02 11.71
C PRO A 189 11.11 10.53 11.47
N LEU A 190 12.29 11.17 11.40
CA LEU A 190 12.38 12.59 11.08
C LEU A 190 12.11 12.88 9.59
N VAL A 191 12.41 11.93 8.71
CA VAL A 191 12.03 12.04 7.29
C VAL A 191 10.51 11.84 7.14
N THR A 192 9.92 10.86 7.86
CA THR A 192 8.45 10.72 7.94
C THR A 192 7.78 12.01 8.37
N LEU A 193 8.31 12.69 9.39
CA LEU A 193 7.77 13.96 9.86
C LEU A 193 7.70 15.02 8.75
N GLU A 194 8.74 15.14 7.94
CA GLU A 194 8.77 16.12 6.84
C GLU A 194 7.85 15.69 5.67
N SER A 195 7.82 14.41 5.34
CA SER A 195 6.90 13.87 4.33
C SER A 195 5.43 14.11 4.74
N LYS A 196 5.08 13.83 5.99
CA LYS A 196 3.75 14.12 6.55
C LYS A 196 3.42 15.60 6.48
N ARG A 197 4.35 16.48 6.92
CA ARG A 197 4.15 17.92 6.90
C ARG A 197 3.81 18.42 5.50
N ALA A 198 4.58 17.99 4.50
CA ALA A 198 4.38 18.39 3.12
C ALA A 198 3.04 17.89 2.57
N LEU A 199 2.77 16.58 2.70
CA LEU A 199 1.58 15.96 2.10
C LEU A 199 0.28 16.44 2.78
N LEU A 200 0.24 16.51 4.12
CA LEU A 200 -0.95 16.96 4.84
C LEU A 200 -1.26 18.45 4.62
N ALA A 201 -0.23 19.28 4.43
CA ALA A 201 -0.44 20.70 4.09
C ALA A 201 -1.09 20.84 2.70
N GLU A 202 -0.69 20.03 1.73
CA GLU A 202 -1.34 19.97 0.41
C GLU A 202 -2.77 19.44 0.53
N ALA A 203 -2.99 18.36 1.27
CA ALA A 203 -4.29 17.75 1.46
C ALA A 203 -5.32 18.73 2.05
N VAL A 204 -4.90 19.55 3.02
CA VAL A 204 -5.77 20.61 3.60
C VAL A 204 -6.00 21.75 2.63
N ARG A 205 -4.94 22.23 1.94
CA ARG A 205 -5.03 23.34 1.00
C ARG A 205 -5.98 23.04 -0.17
N ASP A 206 -5.90 21.82 -0.70
CA ASP A 206 -6.57 21.39 -1.92
C ASP A 206 -7.78 20.48 -1.63
N ASP A 207 -8.20 20.40 -0.37
CA ASP A 207 -9.39 19.70 0.13
C ASP A 207 -9.45 18.21 -0.27
N TRP A 208 -8.33 17.49 -0.14
CA TRP A 208 -8.26 16.07 -0.49
C TRP A 208 -9.00 15.18 0.49
N GLN A 209 -9.56 14.10 0.00
CA GLN A 209 -9.87 12.92 0.81
C GLN A 209 -8.59 12.09 1.00
N VAL A 210 -8.44 11.47 2.17
CA VAL A 210 -7.32 10.58 2.47
C VAL A 210 -7.82 9.22 2.93
N VAL A 211 -7.10 8.15 2.60
CA VAL A 211 -7.40 6.78 2.99
C VAL A 211 -6.39 6.32 4.02
N PHE A 212 -6.87 5.71 5.12
CA PHE A 212 -6.08 5.12 6.19
C PHE A 212 -6.12 3.60 6.09
N GLU A 213 -4.99 2.96 5.86
CA GLU A 213 -4.93 1.51 5.67
C GLU A 213 -5.13 0.72 6.95
N HIS A 214 -4.51 1.17 8.05
CA HIS A 214 -4.45 0.45 9.32
C HIS A 214 -5.45 0.94 10.38
N ASP A 215 -6.32 1.89 10.06
CA ASP A 215 -7.32 2.35 11.01
C ASP A 215 -8.49 1.35 11.10
N ALA A 216 -8.81 0.89 12.31
CA ALA A 216 -9.88 -0.08 12.52
C ALA A 216 -11.29 0.49 12.26
N HIS A 217 -11.46 1.81 12.40
CA HIS A 217 -12.77 2.47 12.42
C HIS A 217 -12.96 3.48 11.30
N VAL A 218 -11.90 4.18 10.92
CA VAL A 218 -11.93 5.26 9.92
C VAL A 218 -11.21 4.81 8.66
N GLY A 219 -11.97 4.51 7.61
CA GLY A 219 -11.40 4.09 6.32
C GLY A 219 -10.84 5.26 5.53
N PHE A 220 -11.56 6.38 5.51
CA PHE A 220 -11.20 7.59 4.78
C PHE A 220 -11.86 8.81 5.39
N GLY A 221 -11.40 10.00 5.02
CA GLY A 221 -11.95 11.27 5.45
C GLY A 221 -11.18 12.45 4.90
N ARG A 222 -11.64 13.66 5.19
CA ARG A 222 -10.90 14.88 4.88
C ARG A 222 -10.04 15.29 6.08
N VAL A 223 -8.95 15.98 5.81
CA VAL A 223 -8.03 16.47 6.85
C VAL A 223 -8.24 17.96 7.05
N ALA A 224 -8.30 18.38 8.30
CA ALA A 224 -8.31 19.79 8.69
C ALA A 224 -7.08 20.12 9.56
N HIS A 225 -6.70 21.40 9.60
CA HIS A 225 -5.70 21.92 10.52
C HIS A 225 -6.32 23.00 11.41
N ASP A 226 -6.36 22.78 12.71
CA ASP A 226 -7.06 23.65 13.68
C ASP A 226 -6.16 24.80 14.23
N GLY A 227 -5.01 25.05 13.61
CA GLY A 227 -4.00 26.00 14.08
C GLY A 227 -2.93 25.38 14.99
N LYS A 228 -3.16 24.14 15.47
CA LYS A 228 -2.21 23.39 16.33
C LYS A 228 -1.81 22.05 15.74
N ALA A 229 -2.77 21.30 15.21
CA ALA A 229 -2.53 19.95 14.71
C ALA A 229 -3.45 19.62 13.50
N TYR A 230 -3.01 18.67 12.70
CA TYR A 230 -3.87 18.01 11.72
C TYR A 230 -4.82 17.03 12.44
N ARG A 231 -6.06 16.98 11.99
CA ARG A 231 -7.11 16.09 12.49
C ARG A 231 -8.09 15.74 11.36
N LEU A 232 -8.95 14.77 11.58
CA LEU A 232 -10.09 14.58 10.69
C LEU A 232 -10.97 15.83 10.70
N ALA A 233 -11.48 16.22 9.53
CA ALA A 233 -12.53 17.20 9.42
C ALA A 233 -13.84 16.62 10.02
N ASP A 234 -14.66 17.49 10.59
CA ASP A 234 -15.96 17.14 11.18
C ASP A 234 -16.97 16.76 10.09
#